data_7881c70947262b39b8a1e315385527e6
#
_entry.id   7881c70947262b39b8a1e315385527e6
#
_cell.length_a   1.000
_cell.length_b   1.000
_cell.length_c   1.000
_cell.angle_alpha   90.00
_cell.angle_beta   90.00
_cell.angle_gamma   90.00
#
_symmetry.space_group_name_H-M   'P 1'
#
loop_
_entity.id
_entity.type
_entity.pdbx_description
1 polymer ?
#
loop_
_entity_poly.entity_id
_entity_poly.type
_entity_poly.pdbx_seq_one_letter_code
_entity_poly.pdbx_strand_id
1 'polypeptide(L)'
;SLRVVDGDTIVLNGEKIRFSGIDTPELKQTCMNGDEKVFCGKSAKMLLIKKIGNETPECISEGRDAYKRTLAECFVNGESLSAFLVRSGYAFAYRKYSDKFIKDEEFAKENKLGMWSMKFQYPWDFRKI
;
A
#
# COMPACT_ATOMS: atom_id res chain seq x y z
N SER A 1 7.71 -19.23 -0.46
CA SER A 1 8.55 -18.11 -0.02
C SER A 1 7.87 -16.78 -0.29
N LEU A 2 8.14 -15.81 0.56
CA LEU A 2 7.55 -14.48 0.48
C LEU A 2 8.62 -13.41 0.68
N ARG A 3 8.61 -12.39 -0.17
CA ARG A 3 9.45 -11.20 0.01
C ARG A 3 8.59 -9.96 -0.22
N VAL A 4 8.59 -9.05 0.73
CA VAL A 4 7.92 -7.76 0.57
C VAL A 4 8.89 -6.80 -0.11
N VAL A 5 8.50 -6.27 -1.26
CA VAL A 5 9.34 -5.34 -2.05
C VAL A 5 9.16 -3.91 -1.53
N ASP A 6 7.90 -3.49 -1.41
CA ASP A 6 7.51 -2.19 -0.86
C ASP A 6 6.08 -2.30 -0.32
N GLY A 7 5.43 -1.18 -0.03
CA GLY A 7 4.12 -1.18 0.60
C GLY A 7 3.00 -1.84 -0.23
N ASP A 8 3.16 -1.94 -1.54
CA ASP A 8 2.11 -2.49 -2.41
C ASP A 8 2.58 -3.56 -3.37
N THR A 9 3.79 -4.12 -3.16
CA THR A 9 4.34 -5.17 -4.03
C THR A 9 5.01 -6.24 -3.20
N ILE A 10 4.66 -7.49 -3.49
CA ILE A 10 5.28 -8.67 -2.88
C ILE A 10 5.76 -9.61 -3.99
N VAL A 11 6.69 -10.49 -3.62
CA VAL A 11 7.06 -11.64 -4.45
C VAL A 11 6.66 -12.88 -3.66
N LEU A 12 5.71 -13.64 -4.20
CA LEU A 12 5.18 -14.83 -3.55
C LEU A 12 5.48 -16.03 -4.45
N ASN A 13 6.30 -16.96 -3.94
CA ASN A 13 6.72 -18.15 -4.67
C ASN A 13 7.26 -17.81 -6.06
N GLY A 14 8.06 -16.75 -6.14
CA GLY A 14 8.68 -16.29 -7.37
C GLY A 14 7.81 -15.40 -8.25
N GLU A 15 6.55 -15.23 -7.92
CA GLU A 15 5.63 -14.38 -8.68
C GLU A 15 5.56 -12.97 -8.10
N LYS A 16 5.80 -11.96 -8.94
CA LYS A 16 5.71 -10.57 -8.55
C LYS A 16 4.24 -10.11 -8.59
N ILE A 17 3.73 -9.67 -7.45
CA ILE A 17 2.33 -9.29 -7.29
C ILE A 17 2.25 -7.84 -6.84
N ARG A 18 1.51 -7.03 -7.60
CA ARG A 18 1.20 -5.64 -7.30
C ARG A 18 -0.23 -5.57 -6.78
N PHE A 19 -0.42 -5.00 -5.60
CA PHE A 19 -1.77 -4.85 -5.05
C PHE A 19 -2.58 -3.89 -5.92
N SER A 20 -3.71 -4.35 -6.43
CA SER A 20 -4.55 -3.58 -7.33
C SER A 20 -5.35 -2.52 -6.58
N GLY A 21 -5.63 -1.40 -7.25
CA GLY A 21 -6.56 -0.39 -6.76
C GLY A 21 -6.03 0.53 -5.69
N ILE A 22 -4.78 0.40 -5.28
CA ILE A 22 -4.14 1.28 -4.29
C ILE A 22 -2.79 1.76 -4.79
N ASP A 23 -2.27 2.79 -4.14
CA ASP A 23 -0.92 3.26 -4.36
C ASP A 23 -0.30 3.60 -3.02
N THR A 24 0.95 3.19 -2.81
CA THR A 24 1.69 3.45 -1.57
C THR A 24 2.88 4.36 -1.86
N PRO A 25 3.39 5.08 -0.84
CA PRO A 25 4.57 5.91 -1.06
C PRO A 25 5.76 5.07 -1.50
N GLU A 26 6.61 5.67 -2.35
CA GLU A 26 7.85 5.05 -2.83
C GLU A 26 8.78 4.83 -1.63
N LEU A 27 9.63 3.79 -1.71
CA LEU A 27 10.53 3.47 -0.59
C LEU A 27 11.36 4.66 -0.14
N LYS A 28 11.81 5.49 -1.08
CA LYS A 28 12.62 6.68 -0.77
C LYS A 28 11.80 7.91 -0.44
N GLN A 29 10.47 7.81 -0.52
CA GLN A 29 9.59 8.95 -0.27
C GLN A 29 9.56 9.28 1.22
N THR A 30 9.64 10.59 1.51
CA THR A 30 9.57 11.08 2.89
C THR A 30 8.35 11.96 3.08
N CYS A 31 7.93 12.07 4.33
CA CYS A 31 6.82 12.91 4.78
C CYS A 31 7.32 13.73 5.96
N MET A 32 6.59 14.80 6.29
CA MET A 32 6.95 15.64 7.45
C MET A 32 5.90 15.52 8.54
N ASN A 33 6.33 15.08 9.70
CA ASN A 33 5.50 15.08 10.90
C ASN A 33 5.96 16.26 11.76
N GLY A 34 5.33 17.43 11.55
CA GLY A 34 5.86 18.67 12.08
C GLY A 34 7.23 18.95 11.47
N ASP A 35 8.26 19.06 12.30
CA ASP A 35 9.64 19.29 11.85
C ASP A 35 10.41 17.98 11.64
N GLU A 36 9.80 16.84 11.93
CA GLU A 36 10.45 15.55 11.84
C GLU A 36 10.23 14.92 10.46
N LYS A 37 11.34 14.52 9.82
CA LYS A 37 11.27 13.79 8.57
C LYS A 37 10.96 12.32 8.85
N VAL A 38 9.94 11.79 8.20
CA VAL A 38 9.54 10.39 8.32
C VAL A 38 9.70 9.71 6.96
N PHE A 39 10.32 8.53 6.94
CA PHE A 39 10.43 7.73 5.73
C PHE A 39 9.14 6.93 5.53
N CYS A 40 8.13 7.63 5.02
CA CYS A 40 6.77 7.08 4.93
C CYS A 40 6.68 5.88 3.97
N GLY A 41 7.51 5.82 2.93
CA GLY A 41 7.57 4.64 2.06
C GLY A 41 8.05 3.41 2.80
N LYS A 42 9.10 3.56 3.61
CA LYS A 42 9.61 2.46 4.45
C LYS A 42 8.59 2.10 5.53
N SER A 43 7.89 3.08 6.08
CA SER A 43 6.85 2.84 7.08
C SER A 43 5.71 1.98 6.51
N ALA A 44 5.29 2.27 5.28
CA ALA A 44 4.26 1.46 4.60
C ALA A 44 4.74 0.03 4.41
N LYS A 45 5.99 -0.16 3.96
CA LYS A 45 6.57 -1.50 3.80
C LYS A 45 6.62 -2.26 5.11
N MET A 46 7.10 -1.62 6.17
CA MET A 46 7.20 -2.27 7.49
C MET A 46 5.83 -2.61 8.05
N LEU A 47 4.84 -1.76 7.83
CA LEU A 47 3.47 -2.04 8.25
C LEU A 47 2.92 -3.27 7.54
N LEU A 48 3.17 -3.41 6.25
CA LEU A 48 2.77 -4.58 5.48
C LEU A 48 3.46 -5.84 6.00
N ILE A 49 4.78 -5.77 6.21
CA ILE A 49 5.55 -6.91 6.76
C ILE A 49 4.95 -7.37 8.09
N LYS A 50 4.68 -6.43 8.97
CA LYS A 50 4.13 -6.72 10.30
C LYS A 50 2.72 -7.34 10.19
N LYS A 51 1.89 -6.80 9.28
CA LYS A 51 0.52 -7.29 9.09
C LYS A 51 0.50 -8.72 8.58
N ILE A 52 1.37 -9.04 7.63
CA ILE A 52 1.46 -10.40 7.10
C ILE A 52 1.99 -11.36 8.17
N GLY A 53 3.00 -10.92 8.93
CA GLY A 53 3.60 -11.77 9.96
C GLY A 53 4.15 -13.06 9.36
N ASN A 54 3.79 -14.19 9.96
CA ASN A 54 4.21 -15.51 9.50
C ASN A 54 3.18 -16.18 8.59
N GLU A 55 2.12 -15.46 8.23
CA GLU A 55 1.06 -16.03 7.40
C GLU A 55 1.46 -16.00 5.92
N THR A 56 0.80 -16.85 5.13
CA THR A 56 0.93 -16.84 3.68
C THR A 56 -0.29 -16.13 3.11
N PRO A 57 -0.11 -15.00 2.39
CA PRO A 57 -1.25 -14.34 1.79
C PRO A 57 -1.94 -15.19 0.74
N GLU A 58 -3.27 -15.07 0.66
CA GLU A 58 -4.06 -15.63 -0.43
C GLU A 58 -4.40 -14.50 -1.37
N CYS A 59 -3.99 -14.60 -2.63
CA CYS A 59 -4.15 -13.54 -3.59
C CYS A 59 -5.12 -13.93 -4.70
N ILE A 60 -6.05 -13.02 -5.00
CA ILE A 60 -7.01 -13.19 -6.09
C ILE A 60 -6.55 -12.30 -7.23
N SER A 61 -6.16 -12.92 -8.34
CA SER A 61 -5.65 -12.20 -9.52
C SER A 61 -6.75 -11.39 -10.19
N GLU A 62 -6.40 -10.16 -10.60
CA GLU A 62 -7.28 -9.25 -11.31
C GLU A 62 -6.67 -8.83 -12.66
N GLY A 63 -5.69 -9.57 -13.14
CA GLY A 63 -5.03 -9.30 -14.42
C GLY A 63 -3.54 -9.02 -14.25
N ARG A 64 -2.96 -8.38 -15.26
CA ARG A 64 -1.54 -8.00 -15.27
C ARG A 64 -1.39 -6.54 -15.65
N ASP A 65 -0.34 -5.91 -15.13
CA ASP A 65 -0.02 -4.54 -15.51
C ASP A 65 0.92 -4.52 -16.74
N ALA A 66 1.30 -3.32 -17.17
CA ALA A 66 2.17 -3.12 -18.33
C ALA A 66 3.57 -3.70 -18.12
N TYR A 67 3.97 -3.94 -16.87
CA TYR A 67 5.28 -4.51 -16.52
C TYR A 67 5.19 -6.01 -16.24
N LYS A 68 4.09 -6.64 -16.63
CA LYS A 68 3.84 -8.08 -16.48
C LYS A 68 3.74 -8.56 -15.02
N ARG A 69 3.57 -7.63 -14.08
CA ARG A 69 3.26 -8.02 -12.70
C ARG A 69 1.81 -8.46 -12.62
N THR A 70 1.55 -9.46 -11.79
CA THR A 70 0.18 -9.85 -11.49
C THR A 70 -0.45 -8.76 -10.63
N LEU A 71 -1.60 -8.25 -11.05
CA LEU A 71 -2.41 -7.38 -10.22
C LEU A 71 -3.35 -8.25 -9.40
N ALA A 72 -3.40 -8.04 -8.10
CA ALA A 72 -4.22 -8.89 -7.23
C ALA A 72 -4.66 -8.16 -5.97
N GLU A 73 -5.74 -8.65 -5.39
CA GLU A 73 -6.09 -8.34 -4.00
C GLU A 73 -5.67 -9.53 -3.16
N CYS A 74 -4.86 -9.28 -2.13
CA CYS A 74 -4.32 -10.33 -1.26
C CYS A 74 -4.89 -10.22 0.14
N PHE A 75 -5.08 -11.36 0.78
CA PHE A 75 -5.75 -11.48 2.07
C PHE A 75 -4.90 -12.29 3.03
N VAL A 76 -4.92 -11.90 4.30
CA VAL A 76 -4.36 -12.66 5.41
C VAL A 76 -5.47 -12.80 6.45
N ASN A 77 -5.79 -14.05 6.81
CA ASN A 77 -6.87 -14.35 7.75
C ASN A 77 -8.19 -13.69 7.35
N GLY A 78 -8.46 -13.66 6.02
CA GLY A 78 -9.70 -13.10 5.49
C GLY A 78 -9.75 -11.58 5.41
N GLU A 79 -8.69 -10.89 5.82
CA GLU A 79 -8.62 -9.43 5.76
C GLU A 79 -7.81 -8.96 4.56
N SER A 80 -8.38 -8.04 3.76
CA SER A 80 -7.70 -7.46 2.62
C SER A 80 -6.50 -6.63 3.06
N LEU A 81 -5.33 -6.95 2.54
CA LEU A 81 -4.12 -6.18 2.80
C LEU A 81 -4.22 -4.77 2.22
N SER A 82 -4.83 -4.64 1.04
CA SER A 82 -5.07 -3.33 0.43
C SER A 82 -5.96 -2.46 1.30
N ALA A 83 -7.10 -3.00 1.75
CA ALA A 83 -8.01 -2.26 2.63
C ALA A 83 -7.33 -1.87 3.94
N PHE A 84 -6.55 -2.80 4.51
CA PHE A 84 -5.80 -2.52 5.74
C PHE A 84 -4.83 -1.36 5.58
N LEU A 85 -4.05 -1.36 4.49
CA LEU A 85 -3.07 -0.30 4.25
C LEU A 85 -3.75 1.06 4.05
N VAL A 86 -4.85 1.09 3.29
CA VAL A 86 -5.60 2.32 3.07
C VAL A 86 -6.22 2.82 4.38
N ARG A 87 -6.85 1.93 5.14
CA ARG A 87 -7.46 2.28 6.42
C ARG A 87 -6.43 2.75 7.45
N SER A 88 -5.21 2.27 7.36
CA SER A 88 -4.11 2.68 8.25
C SER A 88 -3.48 4.01 7.84
N GLY A 89 -3.84 4.56 6.67
CA GLY A 89 -3.31 5.83 6.19
C GLY A 89 -1.95 5.73 5.51
N TYR A 90 -1.52 4.52 5.09
CA TYR A 90 -0.25 4.33 4.40
C TYR A 90 -0.40 3.87 2.95
N ALA A 91 -1.62 3.89 2.44
CA ALA A 91 -1.91 3.69 1.03
C ALA A 91 -3.07 4.59 0.65
N PHE A 92 -3.18 4.88 -0.62
CA PHE A 92 -4.22 5.74 -1.16
C PHE A 92 -5.06 4.95 -2.15
N ALA A 93 -6.38 5.16 -2.10
CA ALA A 93 -7.29 4.59 -3.08
C ALA A 93 -6.93 5.15 -4.45
N TYR A 94 -6.58 4.29 -5.40
CA TYR A 94 -6.23 4.74 -6.74
C TYR A 94 -7.50 4.77 -7.60
N ARG A 95 -8.23 5.86 -7.46
CA ARG A 95 -9.60 6.01 -7.97
C ARG A 95 -9.70 5.85 -9.49
N LYS A 96 -8.61 6.08 -10.20
CA LYS A 96 -8.54 5.87 -11.64
C LYS A 96 -8.78 4.40 -12.01
N TYR A 97 -8.43 3.48 -11.13
CA TYR A 97 -8.50 2.04 -11.40
C TYR A 97 -9.52 1.29 -10.57
N SER A 98 -9.98 1.86 -9.45
CA SER A 98 -10.92 1.19 -8.56
C SER A 98 -11.57 2.17 -7.61
N ASP A 99 -12.83 1.92 -7.26
CA ASP A 99 -13.54 2.67 -6.21
C ASP A 99 -13.68 1.85 -4.93
N LYS A 100 -13.09 0.65 -4.91
CA LYS A 100 -13.28 -0.32 -3.83
C LYS A 100 -12.81 0.18 -2.47
N PHE A 101 -11.79 1.03 -2.42
CA PHE A 101 -11.13 1.43 -1.17
C PHE A 101 -11.42 2.88 -0.76
N ILE A 102 -12.39 3.52 -1.39
CA ILE A 102 -12.71 4.93 -1.11
C ILE A 102 -13.18 5.12 0.33
N LYS A 103 -14.03 4.23 0.84
CA LYS A 103 -14.52 4.33 2.22
C LYS A 103 -13.41 4.11 3.23
N ASP A 104 -12.48 3.20 2.95
CA ASP A 104 -11.33 2.98 3.81
C ASP A 104 -10.44 4.21 3.87
N GLU A 105 -10.26 4.89 2.73
CA GLU A 105 -9.48 6.11 2.67
C GLU A 105 -10.16 7.24 3.44
N GLU A 106 -11.48 7.40 3.29
CA GLU A 106 -12.24 8.39 4.04
C GLU A 106 -12.09 8.18 5.55
N PHE A 107 -12.14 6.93 6.00
CA PHE A 107 -11.94 6.59 7.40
C PHE A 107 -10.55 7.04 7.88
N ALA A 108 -9.51 6.72 7.14
CA ALA A 108 -8.14 7.10 7.51
C ALA A 108 -7.97 8.62 7.55
N LYS A 109 -8.53 9.30 6.56
CA LYS A 109 -8.44 10.76 6.44
C LYS A 109 -9.18 11.45 7.58
N GLU A 110 -10.40 11.02 7.88
CA GLU A 110 -11.20 11.60 8.96
C GLU A 110 -10.55 11.41 10.32
N ASN A 111 -9.90 10.28 10.54
CA ASN A 111 -9.23 9.95 11.79
C ASN A 111 -7.77 10.36 11.82
N LYS A 112 -7.28 11.01 10.77
CA LYS A 112 -5.89 11.51 10.66
C LYS A 112 -4.86 10.42 10.92
N LEU A 113 -5.08 9.24 10.33
CA LEU A 113 -4.20 8.08 10.51
C LEU A 113 -3.04 8.11 9.52
N GLY A 114 -1.89 7.62 9.96
CA GLY A 114 -0.72 7.49 9.12
C GLY A 114 -0.32 8.80 8.45
N MET A 115 -0.17 8.77 7.14
CA MET A 115 0.23 9.95 6.38
C MET A 115 -0.77 11.11 6.46
N TRP A 116 -2.04 10.82 6.78
CA TRP A 116 -3.06 11.86 6.89
C TRP A 116 -2.82 12.80 8.08
N SER A 117 -1.92 12.45 9.01
CA SER A 117 -1.48 13.30 10.10
C SER A 117 -0.22 14.10 9.76
N MET A 118 0.32 13.94 8.55
CA MET A 118 1.59 14.51 8.13
C MET A 118 1.43 15.38 6.90
N LYS A 119 2.48 16.13 6.56
CA LYS A 119 2.59 16.76 5.24
C LYS A 119 3.22 15.74 4.29
N PHE A 120 2.56 15.51 3.16
CA PHE A 120 3.02 14.51 2.20
C PHE A 120 2.64 14.90 0.78
N GLN A 121 3.29 14.25 -0.18
CA GLN A 121 2.86 14.23 -1.57
C GLN A 121 2.17 12.90 -1.84
N TYR A 122 1.16 12.89 -2.72
CA TYR A 122 0.63 11.63 -3.19
C TYR A 122 1.73 10.87 -3.95
N PRO A 123 1.76 9.53 -3.88
CA PRO A 123 2.82 8.77 -4.54
C PRO A 123 2.94 9.07 -6.04
N TRP A 124 1.81 9.22 -6.73
CA TRP A 124 1.80 9.53 -8.16
C TRP A 124 2.36 10.92 -8.46
N ASP A 125 2.23 11.88 -7.55
CA ASP A 125 2.83 13.20 -7.70
C ASP A 125 4.33 13.15 -7.41
N PHE A 126 4.72 12.39 -6.39
CA PHE A 126 6.14 12.20 -6.06
C PHE A 126 6.91 11.60 -7.25
N ARG A 127 6.32 10.63 -7.95
CA ARG A 127 6.97 9.97 -9.09
C ARG A 127 7.15 10.87 -10.31
N LYS A 128 6.44 12.00 -10.39
CA LYS A 128 6.55 12.95 -11.51
C LYS A 128 7.76 13.86 -11.41
N ILE A 129 8.47 13.86 -10.31
CA ILE A 129 9.62 14.73 -10.07
C ILE A 129 10.85 14.24 -10.86
#